data_814a580ab34ce837048363932839aec1
#
_entry.id   814a580ab34ce837048363932839aec1
#
_cell.length_a   1.000
_cell.length_b   1.000
_cell.length_c   1.000
_cell.angle_alpha   90.00
_cell.angle_beta   90.00
_cell.angle_gamma   90.00
#
_symmetry.space_group_name_H-M   'P 1'
#
loop_
_entity.id
_entity.type
_entity.pdbx_description
1 polymer ?
#
loop_
_entity_poly.entity_id
_entity_poly.type
_entity_poly.pdbx_seq_one_letter_code
_entity_poly.pdbx_strand_id
1 'polypeptide(L)'
;MKFDSIKSRLVLMTLICVMGMSMLVVSQHYFTQRLIGLNQQRDVLLRMGQDLLQMRRHEKDFLLRHDRRYFEKFTERSTLFSTRLDTLVPTFNEYKLPITDVESLSVSIDAYSRTFQQVVSLQERIGLSNEQGLRKRIIDIEETLTSNISNPYSISLFTDLKLAVRNFQLTHEGQYAKQLDVLSRQLLSANSEGGELLIALSQYQTVLKELVATYTAFGLTHNEGLRGEFRQSAHNVESQLKMIDGALQPIIEQQEAQVRIYSLGIAALTSIVLILVLIKSFATFHRAFANFVMFFCRSKRQYQKIDTRQLGFAEFKSLAELANEMVESRQDIEARLASAEAELASKKA
;
A
#
# COMPACT_ATOMS: atom_id res chain seq x y z
N MET A 1 -31.41 34.32 22.64
CA MET A 1 -31.07 33.86 24.01
C MET A 1 -30.22 34.95 24.65
N LYS A 2 -30.64 35.57 25.74
CA LYS A 2 -29.80 36.52 26.48
C LYS A 2 -28.76 35.70 27.26
N PHE A 3 -27.47 35.79 26.86
CA PHE A 3 -26.36 35.11 27.52
C PHE A 3 -25.92 35.80 28.84
N ASP A 4 -26.91 36.28 29.60
CA ASP A 4 -26.69 37.07 30.82
C ASP A 4 -26.71 36.24 32.10
N SER A 5 -26.91 34.92 32.01
CA SER A 5 -26.92 33.99 33.16
C SER A 5 -25.62 33.20 33.25
N ILE A 6 -25.11 32.90 34.43
CA ILE A 6 -23.98 32.01 34.71
C ILE A 6 -24.26 30.63 34.10
N LYS A 7 -25.48 30.12 34.29
CA LYS A 7 -25.97 28.84 33.75
C LYS A 7 -25.86 28.82 32.23
N SER A 8 -26.31 29.90 31.55
CA SER A 8 -26.25 30.01 30.09
C SER A 8 -24.83 30.00 29.55
N ARG A 9 -23.87 30.69 30.21
CA ARG A 9 -22.46 30.71 29.83
C ARG A 9 -21.78 29.34 30.06
N LEU A 10 -22.09 28.65 31.13
CA LEU A 10 -21.63 27.30 31.41
C LEU A 10 -22.08 26.31 30.33
N VAL A 11 -23.38 26.37 29.97
CA VAL A 11 -23.95 25.57 28.88
C VAL A 11 -23.28 25.88 27.55
N LEU A 12 -23.00 27.17 27.24
CA LEU A 12 -22.28 27.56 26.04
C LEU A 12 -20.86 26.99 26.00
N MET A 13 -20.11 27.03 27.10
CA MET A 13 -18.76 26.46 27.20
C MET A 13 -18.79 24.95 27.00
N THR A 14 -19.74 24.26 27.63
CA THR A 14 -19.92 22.81 27.45
C THR A 14 -20.25 22.47 26.00
N LEU A 15 -21.12 23.26 25.35
CA LEU A 15 -21.51 23.07 23.96
C LEU A 15 -20.33 23.30 23.00
N ILE A 16 -19.51 24.33 23.23
CA ILE A 16 -18.27 24.57 22.44
C ILE A 16 -17.30 23.40 22.62
N CYS A 17 -17.13 22.90 23.83
CA CYS A 17 -16.25 21.77 24.12
C CYS A 17 -16.74 20.49 23.41
N VAL A 18 -18.02 20.17 23.53
CA VAL A 18 -18.63 19.01 22.86
C VAL A 18 -18.53 19.12 21.34
N MET A 19 -18.81 20.31 20.79
CA MET A 19 -18.73 20.56 19.35
C MET A 19 -17.28 20.44 18.84
N GLY A 20 -16.29 21.00 19.56
CA GLY A 20 -14.88 20.85 19.22
C GLY A 20 -14.40 19.40 19.28
N MET A 21 -14.77 18.67 20.33
CA MET A 21 -14.44 17.24 20.44
C MET A 21 -15.12 16.42 19.35
N SER A 22 -16.39 16.68 19.03
CA SER A 22 -17.10 15.99 17.95
C SER A 22 -16.43 16.25 16.60
N MET A 23 -16.02 17.50 16.33
CA MET A 23 -15.32 17.87 15.11
C MET A 23 -13.94 17.18 14.99
N LEU A 24 -13.21 17.07 16.10
CA LEU A 24 -11.96 16.31 16.16
C LEU A 24 -12.17 14.83 15.84
N VAL A 25 -13.15 14.19 16.47
CA VAL A 25 -13.44 12.77 16.26
C VAL A 25 -13.86 12.49 14.82
N VAL A 26 -14.74 13.30 14.25
CA VAL A 26 -15.19 13.16 12.84
C VAL A 26 -14.04 13.38 11.88
N SER A 27 -13.26 14.42 12.08
CA SER A 27 -12.06 14.71 11.26
C SER A 27 -11.05 13.57 11.32
N GLN A 28 -10.73 13.11 12.54
CA GLN A 28 -9.79 12.01 12.73
C GLN A 28 -10.29 10.71 12.11
N HIS A 29 -11.58 10.38 12.27
CA HIS A 29 -12.16 9.21 11.66
C HIS A 29 -12.06 9.24 10.12
N TYR A 30 -12.44 10.36 9.50
CA TYR A 30 -12.39 10.53 8.04
C TYR A 30 -10.96 10.35 7.48
N PHE A 31 -9.99 11.04 8.06
CA PHE A 31 -8.61 10.97 7.57
C PHE A 31 -7.96 9.62 7.87
N THR A 32 -8.25 9.01 9.03
CA THR A 32 -7.73 7.69 9.40
C THR A 32 -8.23 6.62 8.43
N GLN A 33 -9.50 6.65 8.02
CA GLN A 33 -10.03 5.70 7.04
C GLN A 33 -9.31 5.83 5.68
N ARG A 34 -9.05 7.05 5.22
CA ARG A 34 -8.28 7.28 3.99
C ARG A 34 -6.85 6.75 4.09
N LEU A 35 -6.20 7.00 5.20
CA LEU A 35 -4.83 6.53 5.44
C LEU A 35 -4.75 5.00 5.51
N ILE A 36 -5.73 4.36 6.16
CA ILE A 36 -5.85 2.89 6.18
C ILE A 36 -5.99 2.34 4.77
N GLY A 37 -6.86 2.94 3.94
CA GLY A 37 -7.04 2.54 2.54
C GLY A 37 -5.73 2.60 1.74
N LEU A 38 -4.97 3.69 1.84
CA LEU A 38 -3.68 3.84 1.18
C LEU A 38 -2.63 2.84 1.67
N ASN A 39 -2.55 2.62 2.97
CA ASN A 39 -1.63 1.63 3.54
C ASN A 39 -2.00 0.20 3.10
N GLN A 40 -3.29 -0.13 2.97
CA GLN A 40 -3.73 -1.40 2.40
C GLN A 40 -3.25 -1.59 0.95
N GLN A 41 -3.29 -0.53 0.13
CA GLN A 41 -2.77 -0.60 -1.25
C GLN A 41 -1.24 -0.78 -1.29
N ARG A 42 -0.53 -0.16 -0.35
CA ARG A 42 0.91 -0.40 -0.19
C ARG A 42 1.21 -1.85 0.20
N ASP A 43 0.42 -2.43 1.10
CA ASP A 43 0.53 -3.85 1.45
C ASP A 43 0.28 -4.76 0.24
N VAL A 44 -0.67 -4.39 -0.64
CA VAL A 44 -0.90 -5.11 -1.91
C VAL A 44 0.35 -5.07 -2.78
N LEU A 45 0.99 -3.90 -2.95
CA LEU A 45 2.24 -3.78 -3.71
C LEU A 45 3.38 -4.61 -3.12
N LEU A 46 3.54 -4.63 -1.80
CA LEU A 46 4.54 -5.47 -1.13
C LEU A 46 4.29 -6.96 -1.39
N ARG A 47 3.03 -7.40 -1.35
CA ARG A 47 2.64 -8.77 -1.68
C ARG A 47 2.89 -9.10 -3.15
N MET A 48 2.65 -8.15 -4.07
CA MET A 48 2.99 -8.32 -5.48
C MET A 48 4.50 -8.47 -5.68
N GLY A 49 5.32 -7.73 -4.93
CA GLY A 49 6.77 -7.93 -4.90
C GLY A 49 7.17 -9.34 -4.44
N GLN A 50 6.49 -9.87 -3.43
CA GLN A 50 6.68 -11.26 -2.98
C GLN A 50 6.26 -12.29 -4.03
N ASP A 51 5.13 -12.06 -4.71
CA ASP A 51 4.68 -12.94 -5.80
C ASP A 51 5.69 -12.95 -6.95
N LEU A 52 6.22 -11.79 -7.34
CA LEU A 52 7.27 -11.70 -8.35
C LEU A 52 8.53 -12.49 -7.94
N LEU A 53 8.96 -12.38 -6.69
CA LEU A 53 10.09 -13.18 -6.17
C LEU A 53 9.80 -14.69 -6.21
N GLN A 54 8.58 -15.11 -5.89
CA GLN A 54 8.17 -16.52 -6.01
C GLN A 54 8.13 -16.98 -7.47
N MET A 55 7.63 -16.15 -8.38
CA MET A 55 7.67 -16.44 -9.82
C MET A 55 9.11 -16.63 -10.30
N ARG A 56 10.03 -15.74 -9.90
CA ARG A 56 11.47 -15.85 -10.21
C ARG A 56 12.10 -17.11 -9.64
N ARG A 57 11.69 -17.55 -8.46
CA ARG A 57 12.14 -18.80 -7.86
C ARG A 57 11.65 -20.00 -8.66
N HIS A 58 10.35 -20.05 -9.00
CA HIS A 58 9.78 -21.15 -9.78
C HIS A 58 10.35 -21.23 -11.19
N GLU A 59 10.62 -20.09 -11.82
CA GLU A 59 11.40 -20.00 -13.06
C GLU A 59 12.74 -20.72 -12.95
N LYS A 60 13.56 -20.32 -11.96
CA LYS A 60 14.88 -20.93 -11.74
C LYS A 60 14.79 -22.42 -11.42
N ASP A 61 13.83 -22.82 -10.61
CA ASP A 61 13.59 -24.21 -10.27
C ASP A 61 13.20 -25.03 -11.53
N PHE A 62 12.37 -24.46 -12.42
CA PHE A 62 12.02 -25.09 -13.70
C PHE A 62 13.26 -25.25 -14.59
N LEU A 63 14.04 -24.20 -14.79
CA LEU A 63 15.24 -24.23 -15.64
C LEU A 63 16.29 -25.21 -15.11
N LEU A 64 16.36 -25.41 -13.81
CA LEU A 64 17.33 -26.31 -13.18
C LEU A 64 16.85 -27.78 -13.19
N ARG A 65 15.55 -28.01 -12.91
CA ARG A 65 15.01 -29.34 -12.65
C ARG A 65 14.23 -29.92 -13.80
N HIS A 66 13.86 -29.08 -14.80
CA HIS A 66 13.01 -29.43 -15.95
C HIS A 66 11.68 -30.10 -15.54
N ASP A 67 11.08 -29.63 -14.44
CA ASP A 67 9.84 -30.19 -13.89
C ASP A 67 8.69 -29.22 -14.10
N ARG A 68 7.66 -29.68 -14.83
CA ARG A 68 6.47 -28.89 -15.20
C ARG A 68 5.71 -28.32 -14.00
N ARG A 69 5.77 -28.96 -12.84
CA ARG A 69 5.13 -28.45 -11.61
C ARG A 69 5.58 -27.03 -11.23
N TYR A 70 6.81 -26.65 -11.57
CA TYR A 70 7.29 -25.28 -11.32
C TYR A 70 6.70 -24.27 -12.29
N PHE A 71 6.38 -24.66 -13.52
CA PHE A 71 5.62 -23.80 -14.43
C PHE A 71 4.19 -23.59 -13.95
N GLU A 72 3.52 -24.61 -13.43
CA GLU A 72 2.18 -24.50 -12.85
C GLU A 72 2.17 -23.54 -11.66
N LYS A 73 3.14 -23.66 -10.75
CA LYS A 73 3.32 -22.75 -9.61
C LYS A 73 3.62 -21.32 -10.05
N PHE A 74 4.42 -21.13 -11.10
CA PHE A 74 4.66 -19.83 -11.68
C PHE A 74 3.38 -19.21 -12.21
N THR A 75 2.58 -19.95 -12.95
CA THR A 75 1.30 -19.49 -13.52
C THR A 75 0.31 -19.10 -12.42
N GLU A 76 0.20 -19.89 -11.36
CA GLU A 76 -0.60 -19.57 -10.19
C GLU A 76 -0.19 -18.20 -9.59
N ARG A 77 1.11 -17.99 -9.39
CA ARG A 77 1.63 -16.72 -8.84
C ARG A 77 1.43 -15.54 -9.79
N SER A 78 1.57 -15.75 -11.10
CA SER A 78 1.29 -14.73 -12.11
C SER A 78 -0.19 -14.29 -12.07
N THR A 79 -1.11 -15.25 -11.96
CA THR A 79 -2.54 -14.95 -11.83
C THR A 79 -2.86 -14.16 -10.56
N LEU A 80 -2.27 -14.54 -9.41
CA LEU A 80 -2.41 -13.79 -8.16
C LEU A 80 -1.86 -12.38 -8.28
N PHE A 81 -0.72 -12.21 -8.94
CA PHE A 81 -0.13 -10.90 -9.19
C PHE A 81 -1.08 -10.01 -10.01
N SER A 82 -1.62 -10.53 -11.13
CA SER A 82 -2.57 -9.79 -11.98
C SER A 82 -3.85 -9.42 -11.22
N THR A 83 -4.42 -10.37 -10.44
CA THR A 83 -5.60 -10.09 -9.61
C THR A 83 -5.35 -8.98 -8.59
N ARG A 84 -4.16 -8.93 -7.98
CA ARG A 84 -3.79 -7.84 -7.07
C ARG A 84 -3.58 -6.53 -7.79
N LEU A 85 -3.00 -6.56 -8.98
CA LEU A 85 -2.82 -5.37 -9.82
C LEU A 85 -4.16 -4.70 -10.12
N ASP A 86 -5.20 -5.48 -10.43
CA ASP A 86 -6.55 -4.96 -10.68
C ASP A 86 -7.12 -4.23 -9.47
N THR A 87 -6.74 -4.60 -8.24
CA THR A 87 -7.19 -3.91 -7.02
C THR A 87 -6.57 -2.54 -6.82
N LEU A 88 -5.49 -2.20 -7.54
CA LEU A 88 -4.85 -0.89 -7.48
C LEU A 88 -5.55 0.16 -8.35
N VAL A 89 -6.23 -0.26 -9.41
CA VAL A 89 -6.89 0.64 -10.39
C VAL A 89 -7.83 1.66 -9.74
N PRO A 90 -8.74 1.29 -8.82
CA PRO A 90 -9.63 2.25 -8.16
C PRO A 90 -8.87 3.33 -7.38
N THR A 91 -7.80 2.94 -6.69
CA THR A 91 -6.97 3.87 -5.91
C THR A 91 -6.22 4.85 -6.81
N PHE A 92 -5.66 4.38 -7.92
CA PHE A 92 -4.99 5.23 -8.89
C PHE A 92 -5.96 6.29 -9.47
N ASN A 93 -7.19 5.90 -9.77
CA ASN A 93 -8.24 6.82 -10.22
C ASN A 93 -8.64 7.83 -9.13
N GLU A 94 -8.82 7.40 -7.89
CA GLU A 94 -9.22 8.26 -6.75
C GLU A 94 -8.17 9.35 -6.49
N TYR A 95 -6.88 8.98 -6.48
CA TYR A 95 -5.78 9.91 -6.20
C TYR A 95 -5.20 10.58 -7.45
N LYS A 96 -5.81 10.38 -8.64
CA LYS A 96 -5.37 10.93 -9.93
C LYS A 96 -3.91 10.60 -10.26
N LEU A 97 -3.47 9.40 -9.89
CA LEU A 97 -2.17 8.88 -10.27
C LEU A 97 -2.17 8.44 -11.73
N PRO A 98 -1.00 8.37 -12.39
CA PRO A 98 -0.90 7.88 -13.76
C PRO A 98 -1.36 6.43 -13.86
N ILE A 99 -2.56 6.18 -14.37
CA ILE A 99 -3.10 4.82 -14.57
C ILE A 99 -2.26 4.04 -15.59
N THR A 100 -1.58 4.75 -16.48
CA THR A 100 -0.64 4.19 -17.47
C THR A 100 0.45 3.34 -16.83
N ASP A 101 0.84 3.61 -15.59
CA ASP A 101 1.86 2.83 -14.87
C ASP A 101 1.32 1.45 -14.51
N VAL A 102 0.05 1.36 -14.09
CA VAL A 102 -0.65 0.09 -13.78
C VAL A 102 -0.87 -0.71 -15.06
N GLU A 103 -1.32 -0.05 -16.14
CA GLU A 103 -1.51 -0.68 -17.45
C GLU A 103 -0.18 -1.19 -18.03
N SER A 104 0.90 -0.42 -17.93
CA SER A 104 2.23 -0.82 -18.35
C SER A 104 2.75 -2.04 -17.57
N LEU A 105 2.48 -2.09 -16.26
CA LEU A 105 2.82 -3.25 -15.42
C LEU A 105 2.00 -4.47 -15.82
N SER A 106 0.70 -4.31 -16.15
CA SER A 106 -0.14 -5.39 -16.67
C SER A 106 0.41 -5.97 -17.96
N VAL A 107 0.78 -5.12 -18.92
CA VAL A 107 1.40 -5.56 -20.18
C VAL A 107 2.71 -6.30 -19.93
N SER A 108 3.52 -5.82 -18.98
CA SER A 108 4.83 -6.40 -18.66
C SER A 108 4.73 -7.75 -17.98
N ILE A 109 3.78 -7.95 -17.06
CA ILE A 109 3.57 -9.27 -16.42
C ILE A 109 3.04 -10.29 -17.41
N ASP A 110 2.17 -9.88 -18.33
CA ASP A 110 1.68 -10.74 -19.41
C ASP A 110 2.79 -11.12 -20.39
N ALA A 111 3.67 -10.18 -20.74
CA ALA A 111 4.85 -10.45 -21.57
C ALA A 111 5.79 -11.43 -20.86
N TYR A 112 6.06 -11.23 -19.59
CA TYR A 112 6.89 -12.12 -18.78
C TYR A 112 6.31 -13.54 -18.74
N SER A 113 5.00 -13.68 -18.50
CA SER A 113 4.32 -14.98 -18.46
C SER A 113 4.32 -15.69 -19.80
N ARG A 114 4.06 -14.96 -20.90
CA ARG A 114 4.09 -15.52 -22.27
C ARG A 114 5.49 -15.98 -22.68
N THR A 115 6.51 -15.18 -22.39
CA THR A 115 7.90 -15.56 -22.71
C THR A 115 8.32 -16.79 -21.91
N PHE A 116 7.90 -16.90 -20.63
CA PHE A 116 8.19 -18.11 -19.86
C PHE A 116 7.47 -19.35 -20.40
N GLN A 117 6.22 -19.21 -20.83
CA GLN A 117 5.51 -20.31 -21.51
C GLN A 117 6.24 -20.78 -22.78
N GLN A 118 6.80 -19.86 -23.57
CA GLN A 118 7.61 -20.19 -24.74
C GLN A 118 8.88 -20.94 -24.36
N VAL A 119 9.56 -20.49 -23.30
CA VAL A 119 10.74 -21.17 -22.73
C VAL A 119 10.40 -22.59 -22.32
N VAL A 120 9.27 -22.79 -21.63
CA VAL A 120 8.77 -24.12 -21.23
C VAL A 120 8.50 -24.98 -22.45
N SER A 121 7.82 -24.46 -23.46
CA SER A 121 7.51 -25.19 -24.70
C SER A 121 8.76 -25.65 -25.47
N LEU A 122 9.80 -24.78 -25.53
CA LEU A 122 11.09 -25.18 -26.12
C LEU A 122 11.80 -26.25 -25.28
N GLN A 123 11.76 -26.13 -23.97
CA GLN A 123 12.36 -27.14 -23.09
C GLN A 123 11.62 -28.49 -23.18
N GLU A 124 10.29 -28.48 -23.32
CA GLU A 124 9.48 -29.70 -23.58
C GLU A 124 9.86 -30.32 -24.94
N ARG A 125 10.08 -29.49 -25.97
CA ARG A 125 10.55 -29.95 -27.28
C ARG A 125 11.94 -30.59 -27.20
N ILE A 126 12.88 -30.01 -26.45
CA ILE A 126 14.18 -30.63 -26.18
C ILE A 126 14.02 -31.95 -25.43
N GLY A 127 13.10 -31.98 -24.46
CA GLY A 127 12.82 -33.10 -23.57
C GLY A 127 13.09 -32.70 -22.10
N LEU A 128 12.09 -32.86 -21.26
CA LEU A 128 12.22 -32.66 -19.80
C LEU A 128 13.05 -33.78 -19.15
N SER A 129 13.09 -34.97 -19.81
CA SER A 129 13.89 -36.14 -19.46
C SER A 129 14.53 -36.75 -20.71
N ASN A 130 15.36 -37.77 -20.51
CA ASN A 130 15.93 -38.54 -21.61
C ASN A 130 14.88 -39.44 -22.33
N GLU A 131 13.70 -39.58 -21.77
CA GLU A 131 12.60 -40.38 -22.35
C GLU A 131 11.60 -39.54 -23.13
N GLN A 132 11.90 -38.25 -23.37
CA GLN A 132 10.98 -37.33 -24.02
C GLN A 132 11.69 -36.42 -25.04
N GLY A 133 10.90 -35.89 -25.99
CA GLY A 133 11.32 -34.89 -26.94
C GLY A 133 12.49 -35.31 -27.85
N LEU A 134 13.31 -34.33 -28.23
CA LEU A 134 14.48 -34.56 -29.09
C LEU A 134 15.55 -35.44 -28.43
N ARG A 135 15.68 -35.37 -27.10
CA ARG A 135 16.62 -36.24 -26.35
C ARG A 135 16.30 -37.71 -26.54
N LYS A 136 15.02 -38.12 -26.41
CA LYS A 136 14.61 -39.47 -26.66
C LYS A 136 14.86 -39.89 -28.11
N ARG A 137 14.44 -39.05 -29.07
CA ARG A 137 14.64 -39.34 -30.50
C ARG A 137 16.09 -39.55 -30.85
N ILE A 138 17.01 -38.75 -30.27
CA ILE A 138 18.46 -38.89 -30.44
C ILE A 138 18.91 -40.26 -29.91
N ILE A 139 18.51 -40.65 -28.70
CA ILE A 139 18.90 -41.92 -28.08
C ILE A 139 18.41 -43.09 -28.90
N ASP A 140 17.15 -43.09 -29.33
CA ASP A 140 16.53 -44.19 -30.13
C ASP A 140 17.27 -44.37 -31.47
N ILE A 141 17.64 -43.26 -32.15
CA ILE A 141 18.39 -43.31 -33.40
C ILE A 141 19.84 -43.74 -33.13
N GLU A 142 20.52 -43.26 -32.08
CA GLU A 142 21.87 -43.68 -31.68
C GLU A 142 21.95 -45.18 -31.43
N GLU A 143 20.91 -45.77 -30.83
CA GLU A 143 20.82 -47.20 -30.56
C GLU A 143 20.71 -48.00 -31.89
N THR A 144 19.82 -47.54 -32.80
CA THR A 144 19.68 -48.08 -34.15
C THR A 144 20.99 -47.99 -34.94
N LEU A 145 21.67 -46.85 -34.93
CA LEU A 145 22.95 -46.64 -35.63
C LEU A 145 24.07 -47.50 -35.04
N THR A 146 24.12 -47.67 -33.70
CA THR A 146 25.10 -48.51 -33.03
C THR A 146 25.04 -49.96 -33.50
N SER A 147 23.86 -50.47 -33.82
CA SER A 147 23.64 -51.86 -34.31
C SER A 147 23.97 -52.02 -35.78
N ASN A 148 23.87 -50.97 -36.59
CA ASN A 148 23.96 -51.03 -38.05
C ASN A 148 25.29 -50.56 -38.65
N ILE A 149 26.09 -49.75 -37.92
CA ILE A 149 27.40 -49.26 -38.37
C ILE A 149 28.46 -50.34 -38.10
N SER A 150 29.06 -50.89 -39.16
CA SER A 150 30.11 -51.95 -39.08
C SER A 150 31.49 -51.48 -39.55
N ASN A 151 31.55 -50.40 -40.34
CA ASN A 151 32.83 -49.84 -40.82
C ASN A 151 33.63 -49.16 -39.72
N PRO A 152 34.91 -49.54 -39.44
CA PRO A 152 35.70 -48.92 -38.36
C PRO A 152 35.84 -47.40 -38.44
N TYR A 153 35.95 -46.82 -39.63
CA TYR A 153 36.02 -45.37 -39.84
C TYR A 153 34.67 -44.69 -39.44
N SER A 154 33.56 -45.26 -39.87
CA SER A 154 32.22 -44.79 -39.53
C SER A 154 31.94 -44.93 -38.03
N ILE A 155 32.45 -45.98 -37.37
CA ILE A 155 32.33 -46.17 -35.92
C ILE A 155 33.07 -45.03 -35.17
N SER A 156 34.30 -44.70 -35.63
CA SER A 156 35.06 -43.57 -35.04
C SER A 156 34.32 -42.23 -35.19
N LEU A 157 33.86 -41.90 -36.41
CA LEU A 157 33.11 -40.66 -36.67
C LEU A 157 31.81 -40.59 -35.82
N PHE A 158 31.10 -41.71 -35.71
CA PHE A 158 29.89 -41.77 -34.91
C PHE A 158 30.13 -41.58 -33.41
N THR A 159 31.26 -42.13 -32.91
CA THR A 159 31.70 -41.94 -31.52
C THR A 159 32.02 -40.48 -31.24
N ASP A 160 32.77 -39.83 -32.14
CA ASP A 160 33.09 -38.40 -32.03
C ASP A 160 31.83 -37.55 -32.12
N LEU A 161 30.86 -37.90 -32.99
CA LEU A 161 29.60 -37.22 -33.13
C LEU A 161 28.76 -37.33 -31.84
N LYS A 162 28.66 -38.52 -31.25
CA LYS A 162 27.97 -38.72 -29.94
C LYS A 162 28.63 -37.89 -28.84
N LEU A 163 29.96 -37.83 -28.80
CA LEU A 163 30.68 -37.00 -27.82
C LEU A 163 30.35 -35.50 -28.02
N ALA A 164 30.37 -35.03 -29.30
CA ALA A 164 29.98 -33.65 -29.62
C ALA A 164 28.53 -33.32 -29.25
N VAL A 165 27.57 -34.28 -29.42
CA VAL A 165 26.17 -34.14 -28.97
C VAL A 165 26.12 -33.93 -27.46
N ARG A 166 26.83 -34.79 -26.69
CA ARG A 166 26.84 -34.67 -25.21
C ARG A 166 27.47 -33.33 -24.75
N ASN A 167 28.59 -32.94 -25.36
CA ASN A 167 29.24 -31.67 -25.06
C ASN A 167 28.35 -30.48 -25.38
N PHE A 168 27.67 -30.49 -26.54
CA PHE A 168 26.71 -29.44 -26.89
C PHE A 168 25.53 -29.34 -25.90
N GLN A 169 24.97 -30.47 -25.51
CA GLN A 169 23.88 -30.52 -24.54
C GLN A 169 24.29 -30.04 -23.13
N LEU A 170 25.55 -30.19 -22.77
CA LEU A 170 26.08 -29.75 -21.46
C LEU A 170 26.49 -28.29 -21.44
N THR A 171 27.20 -27.84 -22.49
CA THR A 171 27.86 -26.50 -22.49
C THR A 171 27.07 -25.46 -23.25
N HIS A 172 26.24 -25.88 -24.23
CA HIS A 172 25.53 -25.04 -25.20
C HIS A 172 26.48 -24.17 -26.05
N GLU A 173 27.77 -24.52 -26.17
CA GLU A 173 28.74 -23.74 -26.92
C GLU A 173 28.58 -23.93 -28.42
N GLY A 174 28.60 -22.81 -29.18
CA GLY A 174 28.43 -22.81 -30.63
C GLY A 174 29.51 -23.60 -31.40
N GLN A 175 30.71 -23.83 -30.80
CA GLN A 175 31.73 -24.70 -31.41
C GLN A 175 31.25 -26.15 -31.59
N TYR A 176 30.56 -26.69 -30.58
CA TYR A 176 30.01 -28.04 -30.70
C TYR A 176 28.87 -28.12 -31.71
N ALA A 177 28.02 -27.08 -31.82
CA ALA A 177 27.01 -27.01 -32.86
C ALA A 177 27.61 -27.11 -34.28
N LYS A 178 28.74 -26.44 -34.51
CA LYS A 178 29.51 -26.57 -35.79
C LYS A 178 30.09 -27.97 -35.98
N GLN A 179 30.63 -28.58 -34.92
CA GLN A 179 31.11 -29.95 -34.95
C GLN A 179 30.02 -30.97 -35.30
N LEU A 180 28.81 -30.81 -34.74
CA LEU A 180 27.65 -31.62 -35.05
C LEU A 180 27.34 -31.59 -36.56
N ASP A 181 27.33 -30.42 -37.17
CA ASP A 181 27.04 -30.26 -38.59
C ASP A 181 28.15 -30.90 -39.47
N VAL A 182 29.45 -30.70 -39.14
CA VAL A 182 30.57 -31.27 -39.89
C VAL A 182 30.60 -32.80 -39.78
N LEU A 183 30.59 -33.34 -38.55
CA LEU A 183 30.70 -34.78 -38.31
C LEU A 183 29.48 -35.55 -38.85
N SER A 184 28.28 -34.98 -38.72
CA SER A 184 27.09 -35.63 -39.28
C SER A 184 27.11 -35.70 -40.80
N ARG A 185 27.63 -34.68 -41.51
CA ARG A 185 27.84 -34.68 -42.96
C ARG A 185 28.90 -35.68 -43.36
N GLN A 186 30.01 -35.73 -42.65
CA GLN A 186 31.10 -36.72 -42.93
C GLN A 186 30.62 -38.13 -42.75
N LEU A 187 29.89 -38.41 -41.68
CA LEU A 187 29.31 -39.74 -41.41
C LEU A 187 28.30 -40.16 -42.49
N LEU A 188 27.45 -39.22 -42.96
CA LEU A 188 26.51 -39.46 -44.05
C LEU A 188 27.25 -39.77 -45.38
N SER A 189 28.30 -38.99 -45.73
CA SER A 189 29.05 -39.21 -46.95
C SER A 189 29.86 -40.51 -46.95
N ALA A 190 30.36 -40.94 -45.77
CA ALA A 190 31.10 -42.20 -45.62
C ALA A 190 30.19 -43.46 -45.78
N ASN A 191 28.86 -43.30 -45.71
CA ASN A 191 27.89 -44.39 -45.79
C ASN A 191 26.82 -44.15 -46.90
N SER A 192 27.26 -43.62 -48.05
CA SER A 192 26.37 -43.19 -49.14
C SER A 192 25.77 -44.34 -50.00
N GLU A 193 26.13 -45.59 -49.75
CA GLU A 193 25.70 -46.74 -50.59
C GLU A 193 24.19 -47.11 -50.47
N GLY A 194 23.39 -46.35 -49.72
CA GLY A 194 21.96 -46.57 -49.65
C GLY A 194 21.52 -47.55 -48.53
N GLY A 195 20.22 -47.77 -48.42
CA GLY A 195 19.63 -48.71 -47.46
C GLY A 195 19.18 -48.07 -46.14
N GLU A 196 18.83 -48.91 -45.19
CA GLU A 196 18.28 -48.49 -43.88
C GLU A 196 19.26 -47.61 -43.08
N LEU A 197 20.56 -47.88 -43.18
CA LEU A 197 21.57 -47.09 -42.53
C LEU A 197 21.59 -45.62 -43.00
N LEU A 198 21.49 -45.39 -44.33
CA LEU A 198 21.43 -44.04 -44.88
C LEU A 198 20.20 -43.26 -44.41
N ILE A 199 19.06 -43.94 -44.33
CA ILE A 199 17.80 -43.37 -43.81
C ILE A 199 17.98 -42.96 -42.32
N ALA A 200 18.53 -43.85 -41.49
CA ALA A 200 18.75 -43.57 -40.06
C ALA A 200 19.75 -42.41 -39.85
N LEU A 201 20.83 -42.36 -40.66
CA LEU A 201 21.81 -41.27 -40.61
C LEU A 201 21.20 -39.92 -41.04
N SER A 202 20.34 -39.92 -42.07
CA SER A 202 19.62 -38.71 -42.52
C SER A 202 18.63 -38.22 -41.45
N GLN A 203 17.92 -39.13 -40.80
CA GLN A 203 17.03 -38.82 -39.67
C GLN A 203 17.85 -38.26 -38.51
N TYR A 204 19.00 -38.85 -38.17
CA TYR A 204 19.88 -38.36 -37.11
C TYR A 204 20.37 -36.95 -37.39
N GLN A 205 20.87 -36.68 -38.61
CA GLN A 205 21.26 -35.31 -38.98
C GLN A 205 20.11 -34.30 -38.84
N THR A 206 18.89 -34.70 -39.25
CA THR A 206 17.70 -33.83 -39.16
C THR A 206 17.39 -33.51 -37.71
N VAL A 207 17.41 -34.51 -36.80
CA VAL A 207 17.14 -34.34 -35.39
C VAL A 207 18.23 -33.48 -34.70
N LEU A 208 19.50 -33.66 -35.10
CA LEU A 208 20.60 -32.83 -34.58
C LEU A 208 20.46 -31.36 -35.00
N LYS A 209 20.09 -31.07 -36.28
CA LYS A 209 19.78 -29.73 -36.74
C LYS A 209 18.62 -29.12 -35.98
N GLU A 210 17.56 -29.87 -35.73
CA GLU A 210 16.41 -29.44 -34.92
C GLU A 210 16.82 -29.14 -33.47
N LEU A 211 17.70 -29.97 -32.88
CA LEU A 211 18.24 -29.76 -31.54
C LEU A 211 19.00 -28.42 -31.46
N VAL A 212 19.95 -28.20 -32.40
CA VAL A 212 20.74 -26.96 -32.45
C VAL A 212 19.84 -25.75 -32.64
N ALA A 213 18.90 -25.81 -33.59
CA ALA A 213 17.96 -24.71 -33.83
C ALA A 213 17.10 -24.41 -32.57
N THR A 214 16.64 -25.44 -31.85
CA THR A 214 15.85 -25.29 -30.64
C THR A 214 16.66 -24.66 -29.51
N TYR A 215 17.91 -25.09 -29.28
CA TYR A 215 18.78 -24.45 -28.28
C TYR A 215 19.19 -23.04 -28.68
N THR A 216 19.37 -22.74 -29.97
CA THR A 216 19.63 -21.38 -30.43
C THR A 216 18.44 -20.46 -30.17
N ALA A 217 17.23 -20.90 -30.45
CA ALA A 217 16.01 -20.14 -30.13
C ALA A 217 15.83 -19.97 -28.61
N PHE A 218 16.18 -20.99 -27.82
CA PHE A 218 16.16 -20.91 -26.35
C PHE A 218 17.17 -19.89 -25.83
N GLY A 219 18.32 -19.77 -26.47
CA GLY A 219 19.46 -18.92 -26.09
C GLY A 219 20.65 -19.75 -25.60
N LEU A 220 21.73 -19.72 -26.36
CA LEU A 220 22.97 -20.42 -26.02
C LEU A 220 23.64 -19.83 -24.78
N THR A 221 23.52 -18.51 -24.61
CA THR A 221 23.93 -17.81 -23.39
C THR A 221 22.73 -17.25 -22.61
N HIS A 222 22.97 -16.79 -21.39
CA HIS A 222 21.92 -16.23 -20.52
C HIS A 222 21.37 -14.88 -21.00
N ASN A 223 22.02 -14.24 -21.98
CA ASN A 223 21.61 -12.94 -22.53
C ASN A 223 21.06 -13.03 -23.95
N GLU A 224 21.02 -14.23 -24.53
CA GLU A 224 20.59 -14.46 -25.91
C GLU A 224 19.25 -15.22 -25.98
N GLY A 225 18.58 -15.10 -27.13
CA GLY A 225 17.33 -15.80 -27.40
C GLY A 225 16.25 -15.50 -26.37
N LEU A 226 15.33 -16.45 -26.22
CA LEU A 226 14.22 -16.30 -25.25
C LEU A 226 14.68 -16.15 -23.79
N ARG A 227 15.87 -16.68 -23.42
CA ARG A 227 16.40 -16.49 -22.05
C ARG A 227 16.75 -15.03 -21.79
N GLY A 228 17.31 -14.32 -22.77
CA GLY A 228 17.61 -12.90 -22.68
C GLY A 228 16.33 -12.05 -22.59
N GLU A 229 15.38 -12.29 -23.49
CA GLU A 229 14.08 -11.61 -23.50
C GLU A 229 13.31 -11.82 -22.18
N PHE A 230 13.29 -13.03 -21.68
CA PHE A 230 12.66 -13.41 -20.45
C PHE A 230 13.28 -12.69 -19.24
N ARG A 231 14.60 -12.62 -19.16
CA ARG A 231 15.32 -11.87 -18.11
C ARG A 231 14.97 -10.39 -18.16
N GLN A 232 14.92 -9.81 -19.37
CA GLN A 232 14.55 -8.41 -19.55
C GLN A 232 13.10 -8.14 -19.13
N SER A 233 12.17 -9.02 -19.50
CA SER A 233 10.76 -8.92 -19.12
C SER A 233 10.58 -8.92 -17.59
N ALA A 234 11.30 -9.82 -16.89
CA ALA A 234 11.29 -9.86 -15.44
C ALA A 234 11.84 -8.58 -14.80
N HIS A 235 12.90 -8.02 -15.37
CA HIS A 235 13.48 -6.75 -14.89
C HIS A 235 12.54 -5.57 -15.13
N ASN A 236 11.82 -5.56 -16.24
CA ASN A 236 10.82 -4.55 -16.54
C ASN A 236 9.68 -4.56 -15.49
N VAL A 237 9.14 -5.74 -15.16
CA VAL A 237 8.11 -5.89 -14.10
C VAL A 237 8.63 -5.35 -12.76
N GLU A 238 9.86 -5.71 -12.36
CA GLU A 238 10.46 -5.24 -11.11
C GLU A 238 10.62 -3.71 -11.08
N SER A 239 11.10 -3.14 -12.18
CA SER A 239 11.30 -1.69 -12.32
C SER A 239 9.98 -0.93 -12.26
N GLN A 240 8.95 -1.41 -12.95
CA GLN A 240 7.62 -0.78 -12.94
C GLN A 240 6.93 -0.90 -11.58
N LEU A 241 7.06 -2.03 -10.90
CA LEU A 241 6.54 -2.20 -9.54
C LEU A 241 7.18 -1.20 -8.58
N LYS A 242 8.49 -0.96 -8.70
CA LYS A 242 9.20 0.07 -7.94
C LYS A 242 8.72 1.49 -8.24
N MET A 243 8.44 1.80 -9.51
CA MET A 243 7.90 3.11 -9.88
C MET A 243 6.53 3.35 -9.26
N ILE A 244 5.66 2.35 -9.28
CA ILE A 244 4.33 2.42 -8.65
C ILE A 244 4.44 2.65 -7.13
N ASP A 245 5.30 1.92 -6.43
CA ASP A 245 5.56 2.11 -4.99
C ASP A 245 6.07 3.53 -4.70
N GLY A 246 7.02 4.01 -5.52
CA GLY A 246 7.54 5.37 -5.44
C GLY A 246 6.51 6.47 -5.72
N ALA A 247 5.50 6.21 -6.53
CA ALA A 247 4.40 7.14 -6.80
C ALA A 247 3.39 7.21 -5.63
N LEU A 248 3.16 6.11 -4.92
CA LEU A 248 2.25 6.07 -3.77
C LEU A 248 2.83 6.65 -2.48
N GLN A 249 4.14 6.51 -2.26
CA GLN A 249 4.82 6.96 -1.04
C GLN A 249 4.58 8.44 -0.71
N PRO A 250 4.78 9.41 -1.63
CA PRO A 250 4.58 10.82 -1.32
C PRO A 250 3.12 11.17 -1.00
N ILE A 251 2.16 10.43 -1.56
CA ILE A 251 0.72 10.63 -1.26
C ILE A 251 0.41 10.20 0.16
N ILE A 252 0.94 9.07 0.61
CA ILE A 252 0.81 8.60 1.99
C ILE A 252 1.37 9.64 2.95
N GLU A 253 2.59 10.13 2.71
CA GLU A 253 3.25 11.14 3.52
C GLU A 253 2.48 12.48 3.55
N GLN A 254 1.93 12.90 2.42
CA GLN A 254 1.08 14.09 2.33
C GLN A 254 -0.21 13.93 3.13
N GLN A 255 -0.87 12.77 3.05
CA GLN A 255 -2.09 12.50 3.82
C GLN A 255 -1.79 12.46 5.32
N GLU A 256 -0.70 11.84 5.75
CA GLU A 256 -0.25 11.86 7.16
C GLU A 256 0.01 13.28 7.67
N ALA A 257 0.68 14.11 6.88
CA ALA A 257 0.93 15.50 7.21
C ALA A 257 -0.38 16.30 7.34
N GLN A 258 -1.34 16.09 6.44
CA GLN A 258 -2.64 16.73 6.50
C GLN A 258 -3.42 16.33 7.77
N VAL A 259 -3.46 15.05 8.12
CA VAL A 259 -4.08 14.56 9.37
C VAL A 259 -3.53 15.30 10.57
N ARG A 260 -2.20 15.43 10.65
CA ARG A 260 -1.50 16.11 11.76
C ARG A 260 -1.86 17.60 11.82
N ILE A 261 -1.82 18.29 10.68
CA ILE A 261 -2.12 19.73 10.62
C ILE A 261 -3.57 20.02 11.00
N TYR A 262 -4.53 19.27 10.44
CA TYR A 262 -5.95 19.46 10.75
C TYR A 262 -6.26 19.15 12.22
N SER A 263 -5.73 18.05 12.75
CA SER A 263 -5.96 17.67 14.16
C SER A 263 -5.42 18.73 15.12
N LEU A 264 -4.19 19.21 14.90
CA LEU A 264 -3.58 20.27 15.71
C LEU A 264 -4.33 21.59 15.55
N GLY A 265 -4.74 21.94 14.33
CA GLY A 265 -5.49 23.16 14.03
C GLY A 265 -6.83 23.20 14.75
N ILE A 266 -7.61 22.14 14.69
CA ILE A 266 -8.92 22.02 15.38
C ILE A 266 -8.72 22.08 16.89
N ALA A 267 -7.75 21.35 17.44
CA ALA A 267 -7.47 21.36 18.87
C ALA A 267 -7.04 22.74 19.37
N ALA A 268 -6.15 23.42 18.65
CA ALA A 268 -5.69 24.77 18.98
C ALA A 268 -6.84 25.78 18.92
N LEU A 269 -7.63 25.76 17.84
CA LEU A 269 -8.77 26.67 17.68
C LEU A 269 -9.81 26.49 18.81
N THR A 270 -10.17 25.23 19.10
CA THR A 270 -11.11 24.91 20.18
C THR A 270 -10.58 25.39 21.53
N SER A 271 -9.30 25.17 21.82
CA SER A 271 -8.65 25.62 23.07
C SER A 271 -8.64 27.14 23.19
N ILE A 272 -8.29 27.87 22.14
CA ILE A 272 -8.25 29.33 22.12
C ILE A 272 -9.65 29.91 22.39
N VAL A 273 -10.67 29.40 21.68
CA VAL A 273 -12.07 29.85 21.85
C VAL A 273 -12.53 29.60 23.29
N LEU A 274 -12.23 28.42 23.85
CA LEU A 274 -12.59 28.06 25.22
C LEU A 274 -11.93 29.01 26.25
N ILE A 275 -10.63 29.28 26.10
CA ILE A 275 -9.88 30.18 26.97
C ILE A 275 -10.45 31.59 26.91
N LEU A 276 -10.75 32.13 25.72
CA LEU A 276 -11.33 33.46 25.57
C LEU A 276 -12.71 33.59 26.24
N VAL A 277 -13.57 32.57 26.08
CA VAL A 277 -14.88 32.53 26.74
C VAL A 277 -14.72 32.46 28.26
N LEU A 278 -13.77 31.65 28.74
CA LEU A 278 -13.47 31.52 30.17
C LEU A 278 -12.96 32.82 30.79
N ILE A 279 -12.00 33.50 30.15
CA ILE A 279 -11.48 34.80 30.60
C ILE A 279 -12.60 35.82 30.67
N LYS A 280 -13.42 35.92 29.60
CA LYS A 280 -14.55 36.88 29.58
C LYS A 280 -15.59 36.54 30.65
N SER A 281 -15.88 35.26 30.88
CA SER A 281 -16.80 34.81 31.93
C SER A 281 -16.26 35.14 33.32
N PHE A 282 -14.97 34.85 33.57
CA PHE A 282 -14.32 35.12 34.86
C PHE A 282 -14.25 36.61 35.15
N ALA A 283 -13.89 37.46 34.20
CA ALA A 283 -13.82 38.91 34.35
C ALA A 283 -15.23 39.47 34.71
N THR A 284 -16.29 39.00 34.07
CA THR A 284 -17.65 39.40 34.34
C THR A 284 -18.10 38.96 35.76
N PHE A 285 -17.76 37.72 36.13
CA PHE A 285 -18.05 37.17 37.47
C PHE A 285 -17.31 37.97 38.56
N HIS A 286 -16.02 38.20 38.38
CA HIS A 286 -15.19 38.92 39.34
C HIS A 286 -15.70 40.36 39.57
N ARG A 287 -16.06 41.09 38.52
CA ARG A 287 -16.67 42.45 38.64
C ARG A 287 -17.99 42.42 39.39
N ALA A 288 -18.90 41.48 39.06
CA ALA A 288 -20.19 41.37 39.73
C ALA A 288 -20.02 41.00 41.20
N PHE A 289 -19.11 40.07 41.51
CA PHE A 289 -18.81 39.66 42.88
C PHE A 289 -18.18 40.77 43.71
N ALA A 290 -17.19 41.49 43.15
CA ALA A 290 -16.56 42.64 43.83
C ALA A 290 -17.58 43.72 44.16
N ASN A 291 -18.45 44.06 43.20
CA ASN A 291 -19.53 45.03 43.45
C ASN A 291 -20.47 44.56 44.56
N PHE A 292 -20.79 43.28 44.65
CA PHE A 292 -21.63 42.68 45.69
C PHE A 292 -20.96 42.77 47.08
N VAL A 293 -19.67 42.41 47.17
CA VAL A 293 -18.90 42.50 48.43
C VAL A 293 -18.79 43.94 48.91
N MET A 294 -18.49 44.89 48.02
CA MET A 294 -18.44 46.31 48.34
C MET A 294 -19.79 46.83 48.86
N PHE A 295 -20.88 46.38 48.28
CA PHE A 295 -22.22 46.73 48.75
C PHE A 295 -22.46 46.27 50.19
N PHE A 296 -22.19 45.01 50.53
CA PHE A 296 -22.38 44.51 51.89
C PHE A 296 -21.49 45.28 52.92
N CYS A 297 -20.27 45.65 52.53
CA CYS A 297 -19.42 46.46 53.38
C CYS A 297 -19.97 47.88 53.62
N ARG A 298 -20.58 48.50 52.61
CA ARG A 298 -21.15 49.87 52.69
C ARG A 298 -22.55 49.87 53.31
N SER A 299 -23.39 48.86 53.05
CA SER A 299 -24.76 48.69 53.59
C SER A 299 -24.77 48.61 55.12
N LYS A 300 -23.67 48.19 55.75
CA LYS A 300 -23.52 48.15 57.20
C LYS A 300 -23.47 49.58 57.84
N ARG A 301 -23.09 50.63 57.04
CA ARG A 301 -22.93 52.02 57.53
C ARG A 301 -23.89 53.03 56.89
N GLN A 302 -24.38 52.76 55.68
CA GLN A 302 -25.27 53.62 54.90
C GLN A 302 -26.26 52.72 54.13
N TYR A 303 -27.56 53.10 54.09
CA TYR A 303 -28.64 52.41 53.38
C TYR A 303 -28.47 52.60 51.84
N GLN A 304 -27.39 52.09 51.27
CA GLN A 304 -27.09 52.25 49.87
C GLN A 304 -27.62 51.05 49.07
N LYS A 305 -28.39 51.30 48.00
CA LYS A 305 -28.91 50.27 47.07
C LYS A 305 -27.88 49.88 46.06
N ILE A 306 -27.93 48.62 45.61
CA ILE A 306 -27.10 48.11 44.50
C ILE A 306 -27.73 48.53 43.18
N ASP A 307 -26.95 49.13 42.27
CA ASP A 307 -27.39 49.31 40.87
C ASP A 307 -27.37 48.01 40.09
N THR A 308 -28.52 47.43 39.85
CA THR A 308 -28.70 46.14 39.13
C THR A 308 -28.26 46.22 37.69
N ARG A 309 -28.13 47.44 37.08
CA ARG A 309 -27.70 47.64 35.70
C ARG A 309 -26.20 47.35 35.48
N GLN A 310 -25.41 47.48 36.54
CA GLN A 310 -23.95 47.25 36.46
C GLN A 310 -23.56 45.79 36.70
N LEU A 311 -24.55 44.91 36.98
CA LEU A 311 -24.32 43.49 37.21
C LEU A 311 -24.48 42.70 35.91
N GLY A 312 -23.46 41.97 35.49
CA GLY A 312 -23.38 41.27 34.21
C GLY A 312 -24.15 39.94 34.15
N PHE A 313 -24.59 39.38 35.28
CA PHE A 313 -25.31 38.10 35.36
C PHE A 313 -26.71 38.26 35.94
N ALA A 314 -27.69 37.55 35.41
CA ALA A 314 -29.08 37.57 35.82
C ALA A 314 -29.23 37.12 37.30
N GLU A 315 -28.47 36.13 37.73
CA GLU A 315 -28.43 35.64 39.10
C GLU A 315 -27.98 36.70 40.10
N PHE A 316 -26.97 37.49 39.75
CA PHE A 316 -26.54 38.61 40.58
C PHE A 316 -27.52 39.78 40.57
N LYS A 317 -28.23 40.01 39.47
CA LYS A 317 -29.32 41.03 39.44
C LYS A 317 -30.47 40.62 40.38
N SER A 318 -30.89 39.37 40.36
CA SER A 318 -31.94 38.87 41.27
C SER A 318 -31.51 38.91 42.73
N LEU A 319 -30.24 38.56 43.04
CA LEU A 319 -29.69 38.72 44.39
C LEU A 319 -29.61 40.17 44.84
N ALA A 320 -29.29 41.10 43.91
CA ALA A 320 -29.26 42.52 44.22
C ALA A 320 -30.63 43.13 44.44
N GLU A 321 -31.66 42.64 43.74
CA GLU A 321 -33.06 43.04 43.98
C GLU A 321 -33.49 42.59 45.40
N LEU A 322 -33.24 41.32 45.77
CA LEU A 322 -33.50 40.82 47.13
C LEU A 322 -32.74 41.62 48.21
N ALA A 323 -31.45 41.93 47.95
CA ALA A 323 -30.65 42.72 48.88
C ALA A 323 -31.18 44.14 49.03
N ASN A 324 -31.67 44.75 47.94
CA ASN A 324 -32.30 46.09 47.99
C ASN A 324 -33.63 46.08 48.77
N GLU A 325 -34.45 45.03 48.57
CA GLU A 325 -35.68 44.81 49.39
C GLU A 325 -35.37 44.67 50.89
N MET A 326 -34.30 43.95 51.24
CA MET A 326 -33.87 43.84 52.64
C MET A 326 -33.46 45.20 53.24
N VAL A 327 -32.77 46.06 52.43
CA VAL A 327 -32.37 47.40 52.84
C VAL A 327 -33.61 48.28 53.05
N GLU A 328 -34.58 48.25 52.16
CA GLU A 328 -35.84 48.99 52.29
C GLU A 328 -36.64 48.54 53.51
N SER A 329 -36.77 47.23 53.70
CA SER A 329 -37.48 46.66 54.87
C SER A 329 -36.83 47.07 56.20
N ARG A 330 -35.50 47.09 56.24
CA ARG A 330 -34.75 47.57 57.42
C ARG A 330 -34.94 49.04 57.67
N GLN A 331 -34.93 49.91 56.64
CA GLN A 331 -35.21 51.30 56.75
C GLN A 331 -36.64 51.58 57.32
N ASP A 332 -37.65 50.84 56.84
CA ASP A 332 -39.04 50.96 57.30
C ASP A 332 -39.19 50.52 58.75
N ILE A 333 -38.50 49.42 59.13
CA ILE A 333 -38.52 48.95 60.54
C ILE A 333 -37.85 49.97 61.47
N GLU A 334 -36.69 50.52 61.10
CA GLU A 334 -35.98 51.53 61.90
C GLU A 334 -36.77 52.85 61.96
N ALA A 335 -37.42 53.28 60.85
CA ALA A 335 -38.32 54.44 60.88
C ALA A 335 -39.53 54.24 61.78
N ARG A 336 -40.16 53.04 61.78
CA ARG A 336 -41.25 52.69 62.71
C ARG A 336 -40.81 52.63 64.16
N LEU A 337 -39.60 52.11 64.39
CA LEU A 337 -39.02 52.05 65.72
C LEU A 337 -38.75 53.46 66.26
N ALA A 338 -38.17 54.36 65.47
CA ALA A 338 -37.92 55.73 65.82
C ALA A 338 -39.23 56.51 66.04
N SER A 339 -40.29 56.27 65.27
CA SER A 339 -41.59 56.89 65.50
C SER A 339 -42.25 56.37 66.76
N ALA A 340 -42.15 55.05 67.06
CA ALA A 340 -42.67 54.46 68.29
C ALA A 340 -41.92 54.94 69.55
N GLU A 341 -40.60 55.14 69.50
CA GLU A 341 -39.75 55.73 70.52
C GLU A 341 -40.12 57.17 70.76
N ALA A 342 -40.33 57.98 69.68
CA ALA A 342 -40.80 59.34 69.81
C ALA A 342 -42.20 59.48 70.45
N GLU A 343 -43.15 58.60 70.12
CA GLU A 343 -44.44 58.53 70.76
C GLU A 343 -44.31 58.15 72.23
N LEU A 344 -43.47 57.19 72.60
CA LEU A 344 -43.19 56.82 73.96
C LEU A 344 -42.56 57.93 74.77
N ALA A 345 -41.63 58.69 74.15
CA ALA A 345 -41.00 59.89 74.80
C ALA A 345 -42.05 61.00 75.04
N SER A 346 -42.99 61.19 74.06
CA SER A 346 -44.05 62.21 74.19
C SER A 346 -45.11 61.83 75.23
N LYS A 347 -45.28 60.54 75.51
CA LYS A 347 -46.21 60.07 76.60
C LYS A 347 -45.56 60.08 78.00
N LYS A 348 -44.27 60.22 78.10
CA LYS A 348 -43.52 60.27 79.34
C LYS A 348 -43.19 61.72 79.77
N ALA A 349 -43.37 62.73 78.92
CA ALA A 349 -43.28 64.15 79.19
C ALA A 349 -44.67 64.73 79.57
#